data_b1ff10b508499ce5033809f4b05fea42
#
_entry.id   b1ff10b508499ce5033809f4b05fea42
#
_cell.length_a   1.000
_cell.length_b   1.000
_cell.length_c   1.000
_cell.angle_alpha   90.00
_cell.angle_beta   90.00
_cell.angle_gamma   90.00
#
_symmetry.space_group_name_H-M   'P 1'
#
loop_
_entity.id
_entity.type
_entity.pdbx_description
1 polymer ?
#
loop_
_entity_poly.entity_id
_entity_poly.type
_entity_poly.pdbx_seq_one_letter_code
_entity_poly.pdbx_strand_id
1 'polypeptide(L)'
;MPETQRVWISFYLADDSSSVQQRLEQTVAAFCRNCGIPIPPAENLVIGRTDRGKPYFLHEPKLHLSISHSGNYWGCAIANQTVGFDLQQKEQPRQESPEEMLRRHQKMANRFFHPQESEFVAKDCGYNFLTVWTAREAYVKHTGQGIDQFFSEHCVVPKDELDRLRISGDTDRVQWFAMGKYFQKMYFDREYAMCVCTDIPCECTLIEFPNKIVRSYTMD
;
A
#
# COMPACT_ATOMS: atom_id res chain seq x y z
N MET A 1 20.00 -20.26 -2.02
CA MET A 1 18.70 -19.83 -2.55
C MET A 1 18.67 -18.31 -2.41
N PRO A 2 18.12 -17.54 -3.35
CA PRO A 2 17.95 -16.12 -3.11
C PRO A 2 17.08 -15.95 -1.85
N GLU A 3 17.49 -15.01 -0.99
CA GLU A 3 16.80 -14.72 0.26
C GLU A 3 15.38 -14.22 -0.08
N THR A 4 14.36 -14.89 0.46
CA THR A 4 12.97 -14.50 0.20
C THR A 4 12.75 -13.10 0.74
N GLN A 5 12.37 -12.19 -0.13
CA GLN A 5 12.08 -10.81 0.26
C GLN A 5 10.75 -10.74 1.01
N ARG A 6 10.71 -9.97 2.08
CA ARG A 6 9.54 -9.88 2.97
C ARG A 6 9.10 -8.46 3.15
N VAL A 7 7.80 -8.27 3.15
CA VAL A 7 7.13 -7.03 3.55
C VAL A 7 6.25 -7.34 4.75
N TRP A 8 6.44 -6.59 5.81
CA TRP A 8 5.66 -6.68 7.04
C TRP A 8 4.78 -5.45 7.17
N ILE A 9 3.49 -5.62 7.24
CA ILE A 9 2.53 -4.53 7.30
C ILE A 9 1.80 -4.58 8.63
N SER A 10 1.97 -3.55 9.42
CA SER A 10 1.29 -3.38 10.71
C SER A 10 0.19 -2.35 10.64
N PHE A 11 -0.93 -2.66 11.26
CA PHE A 11 -2.10 -1.77 11.37
C PHE A 11 -2.34 -1.42 12.83
N TYR A 12 -2.62 -0.15 13.07
CA TYR A 12 -2.98 0.42 14.37
C TYR A 12 -4.28 1.19 14.21
N LEU A 13 -5.16 1.11 15.20
CA LEU A 13 -6.33 1.97 15.24
C LEU A 13 -5.92 3.45 15.30
N ALA A 14 -6.67 4.32 14.66
CA ALA A 14 -6.36 5.75 14.60
C ALA A 14 -6.42 6.43 15.96
N ASP A 15 -7.26 5.90 16.87
CA ASP A 15 -7.42 6.33 18.25
C ASP A 15 -6.44 5.65 19.25
N ASP A 16 -5.57 4.76 18.74
CA ASP A 16 -4.49 4.18 19.54
C ASP A 16 -3.59 5.28 20.12
N SER A 17 -3.34 5.23 21.41
CA SER A 17 -2.59 6.27 22.14
C SER A 17 -1.07 6.25 21.89
N SER A 18 -0.56 5.24 21.16
CA SER A 18 0.85 5.14 20.86
C SER A 18 1.30 6.22 19.86
N SER A 19 2.48 6.79 20.08
CA SER A 19 3.08 7.72 19.16
C SER A 19 3.48 7.03 17.83
N VAL A 20 3.65 7.80 16.77
CA VAL A 20 4.15 7.26 15.48
C VAL A 20 5.50 6.56 15.68
N GLN A 21 6.37 7.11 16.52
CA GLN A 21 7.67 6.50 16.83
C GLN A 21 7.50 5.12 17.49
N GLN A 22 6.62 5.00 18.47
CA GLN A 22 6.34 3.72 19.15
C GLN A 22 5.76 2.67 18.18
N ARG A 23 4.83 3.08 17.30
CA ARG A 23 4.27 2.20 16.26
C ARG A 23 5.35 1.69 15.30
N LEU A 24 6.29 2.55 14.91
CA LEU A 24 7.41 2.16 14.06
C LEU A 24 8.36 1.18 14.77
N GLU A 25 8.75 1.46 16.00
CA GLU A 25 9.60 0.58 16.79
C GLU A 25 8.97 -0.81 16.94
N GLN A 26 7.68 -0.88 17.25
CA GLN A 26 6.94 -2.14 17.35
C GLN A 26 6.90 -2.88 16.02
N THR A 27 6.63 -2.18 14.90
CA THR A 27 6.57 -2.76 13.56
C THR A 27 7.93 -3.29 13.12
N VAL A 28 9.01 -2.52 13.32
CA VAL A 28 10.38 -2.94 13.02
C VAL A 28 10.78 -4.14 13.87
N ALA A 29 10.48 -4.11 15.18
CA ALA A 29 10.78 -5.24 16.06
C ALA A 29 10.05 -6.53 15.64
N ALA A 30 8.79 -6.41 15.19
CA ALA A 30 8.03 -7.56 14.68
C ALA A 30 8.63 -8.10 13.37
N PHE A 31 8.97 -7.22 12.42
CA PHE A 31 9.65 -7.57 11.18
C PHE A 31 10.99 -8.30 11.46
N CYS A 32 11.84 -7.70 12.29
CA CYS A 32 13.17 -8.25 12.60
C CYS A 32 13.08 -9.64 13.25
N ARG A 33 12.16 -9.83 14.22
CA ARG A 33 11.94 -11.15 14.84
C ARG A 33 11.50 -12.20 13.83
N ASN A 34 10.61 -11.83 12.93
CA ASN A 34 10.11 -12.75 11.89
C ASN A 34 11.18 -13.11 10.85
N CYS A 35 12.07 -12.16 10.55
CA CYS A 35 13.19 -12.40 9.63
C CYS A 35 14.43 -12.99 10.30
N GLY A 36 14.45 -13.13 11.62
CA GLY A 36 15.62 -13.62 12.36
C GLY A 36 16.82 -12.68 12.32
N ILE A 37 16.59 -11.37 12.16
CA ILE A 37 17.64 -10.33 12.14
C ILE A 37 17.65 -9.52 13.43
N PRO A 38 18.79 -8.92 13.82
CA PRO A 38 18.87 -8.10 15.00
C PRO A 38 17.91 -6.92 14.94
N ILE A 39 17.26 -6.60 16.06
CA ILE A 39 16.43 -5.41 16.19
C ILE A 39 17.35 -4.20 16.36
N PRO A 40 17.29 -3.18 15.49
CA PRO A 40 18.08 -1.99 15.65
C PRO A 40 17.64 -1.20 16.90
N PRO A 41 18.56 -0.48 17.55
CA PRO A 41 18.22 0.38 18.68
C PRO A 41 17.25 1.51 18.25
N ALA A 42 16.41 1.97 19.16
CA ALA A 42 15.38 2.98 18.90
C ALA A 42 15.94 4.28 18.30
N GLU A 43 17.13 4.70 18.73
CA GLU A 43 17.81 5.88 18.21
C GLU A 43 18.18 5.78 16.72
N ASN A 44 18.28 4.57 16.16
CA ASN A 44 18.49 4.37 14.73
C ASN A 44 17.22 4.50 13.89
N LEU A 45 16.05 4.40 14.53
CA LEU A 45 14.73 4.41 13.87
C LEU A 45 14.16 5.83 13.72
N VAL A 46 15.01 6.85 13.80
CA VAL A 46 14.61 8.25 13.56
C VAL A 46 14.27 8.43 12.08
N ILE A 47 13.10 9.03 11.82
CA ILE A 47 12.62 9.25 10.45
C ILE A 47 13.19 10.56 9.89
N GLY A 48 13.85 10.47 8.75
CA GLY A 48 14.09 11.56 7.81
C GLY A 48 13.02 11.58 6.72
N ARG A 49 13.00 12.65 5.93
CA ARG A 49 12.16 12.76 4.73
C ARG A 49 13.02 13.25 3.56
N THR A 50 12.76 12.69 2.38
CA THR A 50 13.31 13.22 1.13
C THR A 50 12.70 14.59 0.81
N ASP A 51 13.26 15.32 -0.16
CA ASP A 51 12.73 16.61 -0.61
C ASP A 51 11.26 16.53 -1.06
N ARG A 52 10.81 15.36 -1.51
CA ARG A 52 9.41 15.07 -1.90
C ARG A 52 8.59 14.39 -0.80
N GLY A 53 9.10 14.34 0.42
CA GLY A 53 8.37 13.89 1.61
C GLY A 53 8.36 12.39 1.87
N LYS A 54 9.02 11.54 1.03
CA LYS A 54 9.11 10.11 1.29
C LYS A 54 9.89 9.86 2.58
N PRO A 55 9.32 9.12 3.57
CA PRO A 55 10.02 8.82 4.81
C PRO A 55 11.10 7.76 4.61
N TYR A 56 12.18 7.86 5.38
CA TYR A 56 13.25 6.86 5.47
C TYR A 56 13.88 6.89 6.87
N PHE A 57 14.55 5.80 7.28
CA PHE A 57 15.32 5.79 8.54
C PHE A 57 16.68 6.43 8.32
N LEU A 58 17.05 7.41 9.16
CA LEU A 58 18.30 8.15 9.05
C LEU A 58 19.54 7.27 9.30
N HIS A 59 19.43 6.31 10.21
CA HIS A 59 20.57 5.52 10.68
C HIS A 59 20.40 4.00 10.43
N GLU A 60 19.35 3.60 9.70
CA GLU A 60 19.10 2.18 9.35
C GLU A 60 18.77 2.03 7.85
N PRO A 61 19.76 2.22 6.96
CA PRO A 61 19.54 2.26 5.52
C PRO A 61 19.12 0.90 4.89
N LYS A 62 19.24 -0.19 5.64
CA LYS A 62 18.82 -1.53 5.18
C LYS A 62 17.33 -1.81 5.40
N LEU A 63 16.66 -0.94 6.16
CA LEU A 63 15.22 -1.03 6.37
C LEU A 63 14.51 0.08 5.61
N HIS A 64 13.52 -0.30 4.85
CA HIS A 64 12.67 0.62 4.10
C HIS A 64 11.28 0.63 4.70
N LEU A 65 10.65 1.81 4.67
CA LEU A 65 9.31 1.98 5.21
C LEU A 65 8.40 2.72 4.24
N SER A 66 7.11 2.43 4.36
CA SER A 66 6.05 3.21 3.72
C SER A 66 4.86 3.30 4.67
N ILE A 67 4.28 4.48 4.81
CA ILE A 67 3.18 4.76 5.75
C ILE A 67 1.95 5.16 4.96
N SER A 68 0.79 4.67 5.37
CA SER A 68 -0.51 5.11 4.89
C SER A 68 -1.51 5.17 6.03
N HIS A 69 -2.50 6.03 5.91
CA HIS A 69 -3.63 6.08 6.85
C HIS A 69 -4.92 6.33 6.08
N SER A 70 -5.98 5.64 6.47
CA SER A 70 -7.31 5.85 5.91
C SER A 70 -8.35 5.35 6.90
N GLY A 71 -9.44 6.12 7.06
CA GLY A 71 -10.50 5.78 8.02
C GLY A 71 -9.95 5.57 9.42
N ASN A 72 -10.24 4.40 9.98
CA ASN A 72 -9.87 4.07 11.36
C ASN A 72 -8.48 3.46 11.53
N TYR A 73 -7.70 3.35 10.45
CA TYR A 73 -6.38 2.70 10.53
C TYR A 73 -5.23 3.58 10.07
N TRP A 74 -4.14 3.47 10.81
CA TRP A 74 -2.79 3.85 10.42
C TRP A 74 -2.02 2.57 10.11
N GLY A 75 -1.40 2.49 8.93
CA GLY A 75 -0.65 1.33 8.48
C GLY A 75 0.80 1.69 8.15
N CYS A 76 1.71 0.76 8.47
CA CYS A 76 3.13 0.87 8.14
C CYS A 76 3.64 -0.43 7.53
N ALA A 77 4.23 -0.34 6.34
CA ALA A 77 4.98 -1.42 5.71
C ALA A 77 6.47 -1.25 6.00
N ILE A 78 7.13 -2.32 6.48
CA ILE A 78 8.58 -2.44 6.65
C ILE A 78 9.10 -3.56 5.75
N ALA A 79 10.23 -3.32 5.08
CA ALA A 79 10.86 -4.28 4.19
C ALA A 79 12.39 -4.11 4.17
N ASN A 80 13.09 -5.13 3.65
CA ASN A 80 14.54 -5.07 3.36
C ASN A 80 14.84 -4.62 1.92
N GLN A 81 13.83 -4.13 1.21
CA GLN A 81 13.95 -3.48 -0.10
C GLN A 81 13.05 -2.24 -0.15
N THR A 82 13.24 -1.40 -1.15
CA THR A 82 12.35 -0.25 -1.35
C THR A 82 10.90 -0.71 -1.45
N VAL A 83 10.05 -0.07 -0.68
CA VAL A 83 8.62 -0.40 -0.61
C VAL A 83 7.75 0.85 -0.72
N GLY A 84 6.63 0.70 -1.40
CA GLY A 84 5.50 1.63 -1.36
C GLY A 84 4.26 0.89 -0.90
N PHE A 85 3.50 1.50 -0.05
CA PHE A 85 2.27 0.92 0.52
C PHE A 85 1.17 1.98 0.59
N ASP A 86 -0.01 1.61 0.13
CA ASP A 86 -1.20 2.43 0.32
C ASP A 86 -2.38 1.62 0.83
N LEU A 87 -3.20 2.27 1.65
CA LEU A 87 -4.40 1.76 2.31
C LEU A 87 -5.52 2.76 2.12
N GLN A 88 -6.69 2.31 1.64
CA GLN A 88 -7.87 3.15 1.47
C GLN A 88 -9.12 2.44 1.99
N GLN A 89 -9.85 3.11 2.88
CA GLN A 89 -11.16 2.66 3.31
C GLN A 89 -12.17 2.83 2.16
N LYS A 90 -13.01 1.83 1.94
CA LYS A 90 -14.21 1.98 1.12
C LYS A 90 -15.08 3.04 1.79
N GLU A 91 -15.29 4.13 1.12
CA GLU A 91 -15.99 5.28 1.71
C GLU A 91 -17.39 4.89 2.18
N GLN A 92 -17.66 5.16 3.43
CA GLN A 92 -19.04 5.26 3.89
C GLN A 92 -19.65 6.58 3.38
N PRO A 93 -20.92 6.61 2.99
CA PRO A 93 -21.56 7.83 2.48
C PRO A 93 -21.48 8.94 3.54
N ARG A 94 -20.57 9.87 3.35
CA ARG A 94 -20.53 11.13 4.10
C ARG A 94 -21.49 12.07 3.41
N GLN A 95 -22.72 12.21 3.79
CA GLN A 95 -23.66 13.20 3.24
C GLN A 95 -23.75 13.26 1.68
N GLU A 96 -23.02 12.41 0.99
CA GLU A 96 -22.91 12.29 -0.47
C GLU A 96 -23.69 11.05 -0.90
N SER A 97 -24.53 11.14 -1.93
CA SER A 97 -25.20 9.97 -2.45
C SER A 97 -24.23 9.03 -3.15
N PRO A 98 -24.56 7.71 -3.29
CA PRO A 98 -23.72 6.78 -4.05
C PRO A 98 -23.42 7.28 -5.47
N GLU A 99 -24.39 7.91 -6.14
CA GLU A 99 -24.20 8.46 -7.47
C GLU A 99 -23.21 9.64 -7.48
N GLU A 100 -23.24 10.51 -6.48
CA GLU A 100 -22.30 11.63 -6.36
C GLU A 100 -20.88 11.10 -6.13
N MET A 101 -20.71 10.11 -5.26
CA MET A 101 -19.44 9.44 -5.03
C MET A 101 -18.89 8.83 -6.34
N LEU A 102 -19.70 8.10 -7.08
CA LEU A 102 -19.29 7.49 -8.35
C LEU A 102 -18.88 8.55 -9.38
N ARG A 103 -19.64 9.66 -9.49
CA ARG A 103 -19.27 10.79 -10.38
C ARG A 103 -17.94 11.42 -9.97
N ARG A 104 -17.70 11.59 -8.68
CA ARG A 104 -16.46 12.14 -8.16
C ARG A 104 -15.28 11.21 -8.48
N HIS A 105 -15.40 9.90 -8.23
CA HIS A 105 -14.39 8.91 -8.58
C HIS A 105 -14.08 8.90 -10.07
N GLN A 106 -15.11 8.93 -10.92
CA GLN A 106 -14.90 8.98 -12.37
C GLN A 106 -14.21 10.27 -12.81
N LYS A 107 -14.57 11.41 -12.21
CA LYS A 107 -13.92 12.70 -12.49
C LYS A 107 -12.44 12.69 -12.08
N MET A 108 -12.13 12.07 -10.93
CA MET A 108 -10.75 11.91 -10.47
C MET A 108 -9.98 10.95 -11.39
N ALA A 109 -10.59 9.81 -11.77
CA ALA A 109 -9.97 8.85 -12.69
C ALA A 109 -9.65 9.50 -14.04
N ASN A 110 -10.58 10.24 -14.64
CA ASN A 110 -10.38 10.95 -15.91
C ASN A 110 -9.26 12.01 -15.84
N ARG A 111 -9.01 12.55 -14.66
CA ARG A 111 -7.97 13.58 -14.46
C ARG A 111 -6.59 13.01 -14.19
N PHE A 112 -6.52 11.93 -13.42
CA PHE A 112 -5.27 11.46 -12.82
C PHE A 112 -4.83 10.08 -13.30
N PHE A 113 -5.73 9.26 -13.87
CA PHE A 113 -5.38 7.91 -14.28
C PHE A 113 -5.02 7.85 -15.77
N HIS A 114 -4.27 6.82 -16.12
CA HIS A 114 -4.06 6.49 -17.53
C HIS A 114 -5.42 6.19 -18.20
N PRO A 115 -5.63 6.52 -19.49
CA PRO A 115 -6.92 6.33 -20.15
C PRO A 115 -7.52 4.92 -20.00
N GLN A 116 -6.70 3.87 -20.09
CA GLN A 116 -7.13 2.48 -19.90
C GLN A 116 -7.67 2.21 -18.49
N GLU A 117 -7.01 2.77 -17.49
CA GLU A 117 -7.43 2.63 -16.08
C GLU A 117 -8.70 3.45 -15.81
N SER A 118 -8.84 4.62 -16.42
CA SER A 118 -10.05 5.42 -16.31
C SER A 118 -11.26 4.72 -16.96
N GLU A 119 -11.06 4.09 -18.12
CA GLU A 119 -12.09 3.24 -18.75
C GLU A 119 -12.49 2.05 -17.87
N PHE A 120 -11.53 1.43 -17.20
CA PHE A 120 -11.80 0.35 -16.26
C PHE A 120 -12.64 0.84 -15.06
N VAL A 121 -12.30 2.00 -14.50
CA VAL A 121 -13.09 2.60 -13.42
C VAL A 121 -14.53 2.87 -13.86
N ALA A 122 -14.76 3.30 -15.09
CA ALA A 122 -16.10 3.56 -15.61
C ALA A 122 -17.02 2.31 -15.63
N LYS A 123 -16.46 1.10 -15.65
CA LYS A 123 -17.23 -0.15 -15.66
C LYS A 123 -17.81 -0.53 -14.29
N ASP A 124 -17.10 -0.21 -13.22
CA ASP A 124 -17.52 -0.35 -11.83
C ASP A 124 -16.77 0.65 -10.95
N CYS A 125 -17.27 1.86 -10.90
CA CYS A 125 -16.56 2.98 -10.31
C CYS A 125 -16.31 2.81 -8.81
N GLY A 126 -17.20 2.13 -8.08
CA GLY A 126 -17.08 1.97 -6.64
C GLY A 126 -15.86 1.12 -6.23
N TYR A 127 -15.70 -0.02 -6.88
CA TYR A 127 -14.63 -0.97 -6.57
C TYR A 127 -13.33 -0.67 -7.35
N ASN A 128 -13.48 -0.44 -8.65
CA ASN A 128 -12.34 -0.31 -9.55
C ASN A 128 -11.50 0.93 -9.27
N PHE A 129 -12.14 2.02 -8.83
CA PHE A 129 -11.43 3.25 -8.46
C PHE A 129 -10.39 3.00 -7.37
N LEU A 130 -10.79 2.38 -6.25
CA LEU A 130 -9.88 2.14 -5.13
C LEU A 130 -8.76 1.17 -5.50
N THR A 131 -9.05 0.18 -6.35
CA THR A 131 -8.05 -0.76 -6.85
C THR A 131 -6.92 -0.05 -7.60
N VAL A 132 -7.29 0.83 -8.53
CA VAL A 132 -6.30 1.61 -9.29
C VAL A 132 -5.64 2.67 -8.42
N TRP A 133 -6.42 3.37 -7.59
CA TRP A 133 -5.91 4.42 -6.72
C TRP A 133 -4.83 3.92 -5.77
N THR A 134 -5.08 2.83 -5.04
CA THR A 134 -4.10 2.26 -4.10
C THR A 134 -2.84 1.77 -4.80
N ALA A 135 -2.95 1.21 -6.01
CA ALA A 135 -1.79 0.80 -6.79
C ALA A 135 -0.94 2.01 -7.22
N ARG A 136 -1.57 3.08 -7.68
CA ARG A 136 -0.89 4.31 -8.09
C ARG A 136 -0.21 5.02 -6.91
N GLU A 137 -0.90 5.13 -5.77
CA GLU A 137 -0.32 5.68 -4.55
C GLU A 137 0.84 4.83 -4.02
N ALA A 138 0.73 3.49 -4.08
CA ALA A 138 1.83 2.61 -3.71
C ALA A 138 3.04 2.82 -4.63
N TYR A 139 2.85 2.98 -5.95
CA TYR A 139 3.92 3.31 -6.89
C TYR A 139 4.59 4.64 -6.56
N VAL A 140 3.81 5.70 -6.34
CA VAL A 140 4.33 7.03 -5.97
C VAL A 140 5.11 7.00 -4.66
N LYS A 141 4.61 6.31 -3.65
CA LYS A 141 5.29 6.11 -2.37
C LYS A 141 6.56 5.27 -2.52
N HIS A 142 6.56 4.27 -3.42
CA HIS A 142 7.75 3.48 -3.74
C HIS A 142 8.84 4.36 -4.39
N THR A 143 8.50 5.06 -5.47
CA THR A 143 9.45 5.88 -6.23
C THR A 143 9.85 7.17 -5.50
N GLY A 144 8.99 7.69 -4.63
CA GLY A 144 9.15 8.98 -3.98
C GLY A 144 8.97 10.19 -4.91
N GLN A 145 8.41 9.98 -6.12
CA GLN A 145 8.25 11.06 -7.12
C GLN A 145 7.12 12.04 -6.78
N GLY A 146 6.17 11.63 -5.94
CA GLY A 146 4.96 12.40 -5.68
C GLY A 146 3.96 12.32 -6.85
N ILE A 147 2.81 12.96 -6.67
CA ILE A 147 1.82 13.12 -7.74
C ILE A 147 2.22 14.35 -8.54
N ASP A 148 2.64 14.16 -9.78
CA ASP A 148 3.06 15.23 -10.69
C ASP A 148 2.21 15.23 -11.98
N GLN A 149 2.55 16.12 -12.92
CA GLN A 149 1.85 16.26 -14.20
C GLN A 149 1.93 15.00 -15.08
N PHE A 150 2.93 14.14 -14.87
CA PHE A 150 3.09 12.89 -15.62
C PHE A 150 2.37 11.70 -14.99
N PHE A 151 1.68 11.95 -13.87
CA PHE A 151 1.01 10.88 -13.15
C PHE A 151 0.01 10.09 -14.02
N SER A 152 -0.71 10.76 -14.91
CA SER A 152 -1.65 10.12 -15.86
C SER A 152 -0.99 9.43 -17.06
N GLU A 153 0.30 9.67 -17.31
CA GLU A 153 1.01 9.03 -18.43
C GLU A 153 1.44 7.59 -18.10
N HIS A 154 1.49 7.24 -16.83
CA HIS A 154 1.89 5.93 -16.35
C HIS A 154 0.69 5.01 -16.16
N CYS A 155 0.74 3.81 -16.75
CA CYS A 155 -0.24 2.76 -16.54
C CYS A 155 0.31 1.76 -15.51
N VAL A 156 -0.13 1.86 -14.25
CA VAL A 156 0.33 0.97 -13.16
C VAL A 156 -0.47 -0.33 -13.12
N VAL A 157 -1.65 -0.37 -13.73
CA VAL A 157 -2.47 -1.58 -13.86
C VAL A 157 -2.73 -1.83 -15.35
N PRO A 158 -1.93 -2.67 -16.03
CA PRO A 158 -2.10 -2.98 -17.45
C PRO A 158 -3.46 -3.62 -17.75
N LYS A 159 -3.93 -3.51 -18.99
CA LYS A 159 -5.27 -3.95 -19.39
C LYS A 159 -5.55 -5.42 -19.05
N ASP A 160 -4.60 -6.30 -19.30
CA ASP A 160 -4.74 -7.74 -19.02
C ASP A 160 -4.93 -8.01 -17.52
N GLU A 161 -4.28 -7.23 -16.68
CA GLU A 161 -4.42 -7.30 -15.22
C GLU A 161 -5.74 -6.68 -14.74
N LEU A 162 -6.22 -5.62 -15.39
CA LEU A 162 -7.52 -5.03 -15.09
C LEU A 162 -8.66 -6.04 -15.26
N ASP A 163 -8.63 -6.83 -16.32
CA ASP A 163 -9.64 -7.87 -16.54
C ASP A 163 -9.54 -8.99 -15.49
N ARG A 164 -8.33 -9.39 -15.10
CA ARG A 164 -8.08 -10.37 -14.05
C ARG A 164 -8.53 -9.87 -12.68
N LEU A 165 -8.21 -8.63 -12.33
CA LEU A 165 -8.63 -7.99 -11.08
C LEU A 165 -10.16 -7.91 -10.95
N ARG A 166 -10.87 -7.67 -12.06
CA ARG A 166 -12.34 -7.65 -12.08
C ARG A 166 -12.95 -9.02 -11.78
N ILE A 167 -12.33 -10.08 -12.27
CA ILE A 167 -12.83 -11.45 -12.08
C ILE A 167 -12.56 -11.96 -10.67
N SER A 168 -11.43 -11.59 -10.07
CA SER A 168 -11.02 -12.05 -8.74
C SER A 168 -11.90 -11.54 -7.59
N GLY A 169 -12.66 -10.46 -7.82
CA GLY A 169 -13.53 -9.89 -6.78
C GLY A 169 -12.77 -9.46 -5.52
N ASP A 170 -13.46 -9.53 -4.37
CA ASP A 170 -12.90 -9.21 -3.04
C ASP A 170 -12.04 -10.35 -2.45
N THR A 171 -11.82 -11.43 -3.19
CA THR A 171 -11.36 -12.68 -2.60
C THR A 171 -9.90 -12.75 -2.79
N ASP A 172 -8.98 -12.47 -2.93
CA ASP A 172 -7.59 -12.92 -2.88
C ASP A 172 -6.54 -11.89 -3.35
N ARG A 173 -5.36 -12.17 -2.93
CA ARG A 173 -4.13 -11.59 -3.38
C ARG A 173 -4.04 -11.65 -4.91
N VAL A 174 -3.88 -10.49 -5.54
CA VAL A 174 -3.52 -10.41 -6.95
C VAL A 174 -2.17 -9.72 -7.07
N GLN A 175 -1.26 -10.36 -7.80
CA GLN A 175 0.06 -9.81 -8.10
C GLN A 175 0.18 -9.55 -9.59
N TRP A 176 0.89 -8.48 -9.97
CA TRP A 176 1.26 -8.17 -11.34
C TRP A 176 2.57 -7.41 -11.42
N PHE A 177 3.11 -7.34 -12.62
CA PHE A 177 4.31 -6.57 -12.94
C PHE A 177 3.96 -5.44 -13.92
N ALA A 178 4.29 -4.22 -13.57
CA ALA A 178 4.10 -3.04 -14.41
C ALA A 178 5.13 -1.97 -14.06
N MET A 179 5.48 -1.12 -14.99
CA MET A 179 6.40 -0.01 -14.76
C MET A 179 7.75 -0.43 -14.14
N GLY A 180 8.21 -1.67 -14.42
CA GLY A 180 9.43 -2.22 -13.82
C GLY A 180 9.32 -2.56 -12.33
N LYS A 181 8.10 -2.68 -11.80
CA LYS A 181 7.82 -2.97 -10.38
C LYS A 181 6.82 -4.10 -10.23
N TYR A 182 6.86 -4.74 -9.08
CA TYR A 182 5.87 -5.73 -8.67
C TYR A 182 4.83 -5.08 -7.78
N PHE A 183 3.58 -5.35 -8.09
CA PHE A 183 2.44 -4.87 -7.31
C PHE A 183 1.73 -6.05 -6.69
N GLN A 184 1.23 -5.86 -5.49
CA GLN A 184 0.42 -6.83 -4.79
C GLN A 184 -0.78 -6.14 -4.16
N LYS A 185 -1.97 -6.40 -4.75
CA LYS A 185 -3.23 -6.01 -4.15
C LYS A 185 -3.61 -7.02 -3.08
N MET A 186 -4.08 -6.52 -1.96
CA MET A 186 -4.53 -7.30 -0.82
C MET A 186 -5.73 -6.64 -0.18
N TYR A 187 -6.41 -7.35 0.70
CA TYR A 187 -7.49 -6.83 1.51
C TYR A 187 -7.16 -6.98 2.99
N PHE A 188 -7.37 -5.89 3.69
CA PHE A 188 -7.42 -5.86 5.14
C PHE A 188 -8.82 -5.49 5.55
N ASP A 189 -9.54 -6.42 6.16
CA ASP A 189 -10.97 -6.30 6.32
C ASP A 189 -11.70 -6.05 4.97
N ARG A 190 -12.98 -6.36 4.85
CA ARG A 190 -13.74 -6.13 3.60
C ARG A 190 -13.90 -4.64 3.25
N GLU A 191 -13.63 -3.77 4.21
CA GLU A 191 -13.78 -2.33 4.10
C GLU A 191 -12.52 -1.59 3.62
N TYR A 192 -11.38 -2.27 3.47
CA TYR A 192 -10.12 -1.62 3.10
C TYR A 192 -9.48 -2.27 1.88
N ALA A 193 -9.27 -1.46 0.84
CA ALA A 193 -8.40 -1.81 -0.29
C ALA A 193 -6.97 -1.39 0.02
N MET A 194 -5.98 -2.20 -0.35
CA MET A 194 -4.58 -1.84 -0.20
C MET A 194 -3.72 -2.43 -1.30
N CYS A 195 -2.58 -1.78 -1.55
CA CYS A 195 -1.59 -2.25 -2.48
C CYS A 195 -0.17 -2.03 -1.95
N VAL A 196 0.70 -2.98 -2.26
CA VAL A 196 2.15 -2.88 -2.06
C VAL A 196 2.85 -2.83 -3.41
N CYS A 197 3.89 -2.00 -3.51
CA CYS A 197 4.77 -1.89 -4.67
C CYS A 197 6.22 -2.14 -4.23
N THR A 198 6.94 -3.04 -4.93
CA THR A 198 8.31 -3.46 -4.63
C THR A 198 9.16 -3.62 -5.88
N ASP A 199 10.49 -3.67 -5.74
CA ASP A 199 11.42 -3.87 -6.85
C ASP A 199 11.45 -5.34 -7.32
N ILE A 200 11.28 -6.28 -6.40
CA ILE A 200 11.25 -7.71 -6.68
C ILE A 200 10.07 -8.37 -5.94
N PRO A 201 9.63 -9.58 -6.37
CA PRO A 201 8.53 -10.27 -5.70
C PRO A 201 8.79 -10.47 -4.20
N CYS A 202 7.75 -10.39 -3.40
CA CYS A 202 7.86 -10.48 -1.95
C CYS A 202 6.71 -11.27 -1.30
N GLU A 203 6.97 -11.81 -0.12
CA GLU A 203 5.95 -12.30 0.80
C GLU A 203 5.45 -11.15 1.67
N CYS A 204 4.15 -11.02 1.82
CA CYS A 204 3.54 -10.01 2.68
C CYS A 204 2.88 -10.64 3.90
N THR A 205 3.20 -10.14 5.08
CA THR A 205 2.53 -10.51 6.34
C THR A 205 1.83 -9.30 6.93
N LEU A 206 0.56 -9.48 7.29
CA LEU A 206 -0.32 -8.45 7.83
C LEU A 206 -0.56 -8.69 9.32
N ILE A 207 -0.34 -7.67 10.12
CA ILE A 207 -0.56 -7.72 11.56
C ILE A 207 -1.41 -6.53 12.00
N GLU A 208 -2.42 -6.81 12.79
CA GLU A 208 -3.18 -5.82 13.54
C GLU A 208 -2.67 -5.77 14.99
N PHE A 209 -2.31 -4.60 15.48
CA PHE A 209 -1.89 -4.42 16.88
C PHE A 209 -3.08 -4.13 17.78
N PRO A 210 -3.05 -4.67 19.03
CA PRO A 210 -1.96 -5.46 19.61
C PRO A 210 -2.00 -6.96 19.21
N ASN A 211 -1.02 -7.37 18.39
CA ASN A 211 -0.57 -8.76 18.21
C ASN A 211 -1.53 -9.79 17.59
N LYS A 212 -2.42 -9.42 16.70
CA LYS A 212 -3.20 -10.37 15.93
C LYS A 212 -2.65 -10.47 14.51
N ILE A 213 -2.01 -11.62 14.13
CA ILE A 213 -1.72 -11.91 12.73
C ILE A 213 -3.05 -12.06 11.99
N VAL A 214 -3.30 -11.18 11.06
CA VAL A 214 -4.54 -11.18 10.29
C VAL A 214 -4.40 -12.12 9.09
N ARG A 215 -3.29 -12.02 8.35
CA ARG A 215 -3.01 -12.88 7.19
C ARG A 215 -1.51 -12.92 6.87
N SER A 216 -1.06 -14.04 6.29
CA SER A 216 0.23 -14.16 5.63
C SER A 216 0.01 -14.57 4.18
N TYR A 217 0.72 -13.94 3.27
CA TYR A 217 0.70 -14.23 1.84
C TYR A 217 2.08 -14.70 1.43
N THR A 218 2.20 -16.01 1.14
CA THR A 218 3.43 -16.62 0.61
C THR A 218 3.49 -16.47 -0.92
N MET A 219 4.68 -16.53 -1.47
CA MET A 219 4.84 -16.67 -2.93
C MET A 219 4.55 -18.12 -3.32
N ASP A 220 3.72 -18.31 -4.32
CA ASP A 220 3.54 -19.59 -5.02
C ASP A 220 4.56 -19.69 -6.16
#